data_f254d49e75c888663b9c44be00c7687c
#
_entry.id   f254d49e75c888663b9c44be00c7687c
#
_cell.length_a   1.000
_cell.length_b   1.000
_cell.length_c   1.000
_cell.angle_alpha   90.00
_cell.angle_beta   90.00
_cell.angle_gamma   90.00
#
_symmetry.space_group_name_H-M   'P 1'
#
loop_
_entity.id
_entity.type
_entity.pdbx_description
1 polymer ?
#
loop_
_entity_poly.entity_id
_entity_poly.type
_entity_poly.pdbx_seq_one_letter_code
_entity_poly.pdbx_strand_id
1 'polypeptide(L)'
;MIIDKKLIKYNYHKRPGTAIKYIVIHDTANTNKGADALRHYKYFSGGNRNASAHYFVDDKRIVEIIEDAYAAWHCGDGHGRFGISNNNSLGVEICVNSDGNYEKALANSLPLVRELMSYYNIPLKNVVRHFDASHKICPRSMAANNWELWWKYKKML
;
A
#
# COMPACT_ATOMS: atom_id res chain seq x y z
N MET A 1 -16.65 -6.61 -0.78
CA MET A 1 -15.21 -6.87 -0.96
C MET A 1 -14.78 -7.92 0.05
N ILE A 2 -14.01 -8.92 -0.38
CA ILE A 2 -13.47 -9.95 0.53
C ILE A 2 -11.99 -9.67 0.70
N ILE A 3 -11.53 -9.58 1.96
CA ILE A 3 -10.12 -9.40 2.33
C ILE A 3 -9.63 -10.68 2.99
N ASP A 4 -8.59 -11.29 2.41
CA ASP A 4 -7.90 -12.44 3.01
C ASP A 4 -6.98 -11.96 4.12
N LYS A 5 -7.38 -12.14 5.39
CA LYS A 5 -6.57 -11.76 6.53
C LYS A 5 -5.51 -12.84 6.82
N LYS A 6 -4.23 -12.49 6.60
CA LYS A 6 -3.06 -13.38 6.78
C LYS A 6 -1.96 -12.64 7.52
N LEU A 7 -2.08 -12.53 8.82
CA LEU A 7 -1.19 -11.70 9.63
C LEU A 7 0.22 -12.29 9.75
N ILE A 8 1.21 -11.40 9.66
CA ILE A 8 2.63 -11.72 9.86
C ILE A 8 3.07 -11.34 11.28
N LYS A 9 4.26 -11.84 11.70
CA LYS A 9 4.82 -11.61 13.04
C LYS A 9 6.02 -10.64 13.05
N TYR A 10 6.39 -10.09 11.89
CA TYR A 10 7.59 -9.29 11.69
C TYR A 10 7.28 -7.98 10.98
N ASN A 11 8.25 -7.07 10.95
CA ASN A 11 8.25 -5.90 10.08
C ASN A 11 7.16 -4.86 10.38
N TYR A 12 6.76 -4.74 11.65
CA TYR A 12 5.85 -3.70 12.13
C TYR A 12 6.13 -3.36 13.60
N HIS A 13 5.56 -2.29 14.07
CA HIS A 13 5.60 -1.91 15.48
C HIS A 13 4.25 -1.33 15.93
N LYS A 14 4.06 -1.23 17.25
CA LYS A 14 2.86 -0.61 17.83
C LYS A 14 2.84 0.89 17.50
N ARG A 15 1.70 1.41 17.02
CA ARG A 15 1.55 2.86 16.83
C ARG A 15 1.64 3.58 18.17
N PRO A 16 2.40 4.70 18.26
CA PRO A 16 2.57 5.47 19.48
C PRO A 16 1.37 6.38 19.76
N GLY A 17 0.13 5.90 19.63
CA GLY A 17 -1.08 6.71 19.81
C GLY A 17 -1.36 7.72 18.68
N THR A 18 -0.61 7.68 17.60
CA THR A 18 -0.77 8.59 16.46
C THR A 18 -1.98 8.19 15.62
N ALA A 19 -2.87 9.15 15.34
CA ALA A 19 -4.01 8.92 14.44
C ALA A 19 -3.56 8.58 13.02
N ILE A 20 -4.30 7.69 12.36
CA ILE A 20 -4.12 7.37 10.94
C ILE A 20 -4.72 8.54 10.14
N LYS A 21 -3.88 9.20 9.33
CA LYS A 21 -4.23 10.41 8.57
C LYS A 21 -4.08 10.23 7.07
N TYR A 22 -3.29 9.24 6.63
CA TYR A 22 -2.93 9.04 5.24
C TYR A 22 -3.12 7.59 4.80
N ILE A 23 -3.45 7.41 3.53
CA ILE A 23 -3.31 6.15 2.81
C ILE A 23 -2.21 6.35 1.77
N VAL A 24 -1.16 5.55 1.85
CA VAL A 24 -0.01 5.63 0.94
C VAL A 24 -0.10 4.49 -0.06
N ILE A 25 -0.23 4.85 -1.32
CA ILE A 25 -0.29 3.89 -2.43
C ILE A 25 1.14 3.62 -2.93
N HIS A 26 1.42 2.33 -3.08
CA HIS A 26 2.66 1.79 -3.64
C HIS A 26 2.36 0.87 -4.80
N ASP A 27 3.36 0.52 -5.57
CA ASP A 27 3.40 -0.73 -6.32
C ASP A 27 4.55 -1.60 -5.81
N THR A 28 4.40 -2.92 -5.95
CA THR A 28 5.39 -3.87 -5.45
C THR A 28 6.72 -3.81 -6.21
N ALA A 29 6.80 -3.09 -7.33
CA ALA A 29 7.93 -3.02 -8.26
C ALA A 29 8.50 -4.40 -8.67
N ASN A 30 7.77 -5.48 -8.38
CA ASN A 30 8.17 -6.87 -8.65
C ASN A 30 7.36 -7.43 -9.82
N THR A 31 7.94 -7.37 -11.01
CA THR A 31 7.33 -7.86 -12.25
C THR A 31 7.53 -9.37 -12.51
N ASN A 32 8.18 -10.08 -11.61
CA ASN A 32 8.37 -11.51 -11.75
C ASN A 32 7.04 -12.26 -11.82
N LYS A 33 7.00 -13.31 -12.66
CA LYS A 33 5.86 -14.21 -12.72
C LYS A 33 5.56 -14.80 -11.34
N GLY A 34 4.27 -14.81 -10.96
CA GLY A 34 3.81 -15.31 -9.66
C GLY A 34 4.09 -14.39 -8.48
N ALA A 35 4.55 -13.14 -8.69
CA ALA A 35 4.72 -12.15 -7.62
C ALA A 35 3.38 -11.47 -7.23
N ASP A 36 2.37 -12.28 -6.95
CA ASP A 36 1.03 -11.90 -6.52
C ASP A 36 0.96 -11.53 -5.01
N ALA A 37 -0.20 -11.14 -4.53
CA ALA A 37 -0.40 -10.74 -3.13
C ALA A 37 -0.08 -11.88 -2.15
N LEU A 38 -0.39 -13.14 -2.48
CA LEU A 38 -0.05 -14.28 -1.63
C LEU A 38 1.46 -14.56 -1.59
N ARG A 39 2.16 -14.32 -2.70
CA ARG A 39 3.62 -14.47 -2.74
C ARG A 39 4.30 -13.41 -1.87
N HIS A 40 3.81 -12.18 -1.87
CA HIS A 40 4.28 -11.13 -0.96
C HIS A 40 3.99 -11.47 0.51
N TYR A 41 2.80 -11.96 0.82
CA TYR A 41 2.52 -12.48 2.17
C TYR A 41 3.56 -13.54 2.60
N LYS A 42 3.81 -14.55 1.77
CA LYS A 42 4.80 -15.60 2.06
C LYS A 42 6.20 -15.04 2.27
N TYR A 43 6.59 -14.05 1.47
CA TYR A 43 7.89 -13.38 1.61
C TYR A 43 8.02 -12.68 2.96
N PHE A 44 7.05 -11.87 3.34
CA PHE A 44 7.08 -11.09 4.58
C PHE A 44 6.84 -11.96 5.83
N SER A 45 6.12 -13.07 5.72
CA SER A 45 5.94 -14.03 6.83
C SER A 45 7.19 -14.85 7.13
N GLY A 46 8.15 -14.92 6.22
CA GLY A 46 9.38 -15.72 6.34
C GLY A 46 10.49 -15.08 7.19
N GLY A 47 10.26 -13.91 7.81
CA GLY A 47 11.24 -13.28 8.69
C GLY A 47 11.33 -11.77 8.55
N ASN A 48 12.35 -11.17 9.19
CA ASN A 48 12.59 -9.74 9.11
C ASN A 48 13.09 -9.36 7.70
N ARG A 49 12.38 -8.41 7.06
CA ARG A 49 12.70 -7.84 5.73
C ARG A 49 12.98 -6.35 5.79
N ASN A 50 12.93 -5.73 6.98
CA ASN A 50 13.05 -4.28 7.19
C ASN A 50 12.04 -3.45 6.35
N ALA A 51 10.98 -4.07 5.90
CA ALA A 51 9.91 -3.47 5.10
C ALA A 51 8.64 -4.29 5.23
N SER A 52 7.49 -3.66 4.99
CA SER A 52 6.17 -4.29 4.89
C SER A 52 5.14 -3.30 4.35
N ALA A 53 3.90 -3.74 4.20
CA ALA A 53 2.72 -2.89 4.03
C ALA A 53 1.53 -3.53 4.76
N HIS A 54 0.40 -2.83 4.90
CA HIS A 54 -0.79 -3.39 5.52
C HIS A 54 -1.51 -4.34 4.55
N TYR A 55 -1.66 -3.90 3.31
CA TYR A 55 -2.43 -4.58 2.27
C TYR A 55 -1.61 -4.82 1.01
N PHE A 56 -1.78 -5.99 0.41
CA PHE A 56 -1.31 -6.33 -0.94
C PHE A 56 -2.52 -6.64 -1.81
N VAL A 57 -2.60 -6.03 -2.98
CA VAL A 57 -3.73 -6.15 -3.91
C VAL A 57 -3.24 -6.66 -5.25
N ASP A 58 -3.80 -7.76 -5.72
CA ASP A 58 -3.60 -8.28 -7.08
C ASP A 58 -4.93 -8.32 -7.87
N ASP A 59 -4.92 -8.89 -9.06
CA ASP A 59 -6.09 -9.01 -9.93
C ASP A 59 -7.16 -10.01 -9.43
N LYS A 60 -6.86 -10.75 -8.36
CA LYS A 60 -7.72 -11.83 -7.84
C LYS A 60 -8.16 -11.59 -6.40
N ARG A 61 -7.35 -10.86 -5.60
CA ARG A 61 -7.58 -10.77 -4.15
C ARG A 61 -6.93 -9.55 -3.51
N ILE A 62 -7.35 -9.32 -2.27
CA ILE A 62 -6.72 -8.38 -1.33
C ILE A 62 -6.26 -9.22 -0.13
N VAL A 63 -5.00 -9.06 0.26
CA VAL A 63 -4.43 -9.74 1.42
C VAL A 63 -4.01 -8.69 2.46
N GLU A 64 -4.64 -8.72 3.65
CA GLU A 64 -4.21 -7.96 4.81
C GLU A 64 -3.13 -8.76 5.56
N ILE A 65 -1.93 -8.19 5.70
CA ILE A 65 -0.83 -8.87 6.38
C ILE A 65 -0.43 -8.21 7.71
N ILE A 66 -0.85 -6.98 7.96
CA ILE A 66 -0.65 -6.25 9.22
C ILE A 66 -1.95 -5.49 9.54
N GLU A 67 -2.44 -5.65 10.77
CA GLU A 67 -3.63 -4.93 11.23
C GLU A 67 -3.37 -3.41 11.29
N ASP A 68 -4.36 -2.63 10.96
CA ASP A 68 -4.27 -1.15 10.94
C ASP A 68 -3.86 -0.54 12.28
N ALA A 69 -4.11 -1.24 13.39
CA ALA A 69 -3.68 -0.83 14.73
C ALA A 69 -2.15 -0.75 14.89
N TYR A 70 -1.41 -1.42 14.02
CA TYR A 70 0.05 -1.38 13.99
C TYR A 70 0.56 -0.49 12.87
N ALA A 71 1.82 -0.08 12.95
CA ALA A 71 2.51 0.66 11.91
C ALA A 71 3.35 -0.30 11.06
N ALA A 72 2.93 -0.57 9.82
CA ALA A 72 3.75 -1.26 8.83
C ALA A 72 4.93 -0.38 8.39
N TRP A 73 6.01 -0.99 7.93
CA TRP A 73 7.24 -0.29 7.52
C TRP A 73 7.27 -0.08 6.00
N HIS A 74 6.52 0.91 5.50
CA HIS A 74 6.31 1.11 4.07
C HIS A 74 6.81 2.46 3.51
N CYS A 75 6.96 3.49 4.36
CA CYS A 75 7.41 4.83 3.94
C CYS A 75 8.38 5.48 4.93
N GLY A 76 9.14 4.66 5.69
CA GLY A 76 10.09 5.12 6.69
C GLY A 76 11.31 5.85 6.13
N ASP A 77 11.64 5.65 4.85
CA ASP A 77 12.72 6.30 4.12
C ASP A 77 12.55 7.83 4.00
N GLY A 78 11.33 8.33 4.12
CA GLY A 78 11.03 9.76 4.17
C GLY A 78 11.39 10.42 5.51
N HIS A 79 11.62 9.65 6.58
CA HIS A 79 11.88 10.14 7.94
C HIS A 79 10.86 11.16 8.44
N GLY A 80 9.63 11.13 7.92
CA GLY A 80 8.55 12.07 8.27
C GLY A 80 8.73 13.49 7.77
N ARG A 81 9.73 13.77 6.91
CA ARG A 81 10.05 15.13 6.43
C ARG A 81 8.89 15.86 5.76
N PHE A 82 7.97 15.11 5.17
CA PHE A 82 6.80 15.67 4.48
C PHE A 82 5.50 15.46 5.27
N GLY A 83 5.59 15.19 6.57
CA GLY A 83 4.44 14.98 7.45
C GLY A 83 3.80 13.59 7.34
N ILE A 84 4.31 12.72 6.47
CA ILE A 84 3.84 11.35 6.24
C ILE A 84 4.88 10.37 6.79
N SER A 85 4.43 9.40 7.58
CA SER A 85 5.29 8.40 8.21
C SER A 85 4.53 7.08 8.40
N ASN A 86 5.26 6.00 8.72
CA ASN A 86 4.65 4.72 9.07
C ASN A 86 3.62 4.84 10.22
N ASN A 87 3.86 5.76 11.16
CA ASN A 87 2.99 5.91 12.33
C ASN A 87 1.62 6.53 12.03
N ASN A 88 1.50 7.36 11.00
CA ASN A 88 0.27 8.08 10.69
C ASN A 88 -0.36 7.67 9.35
N SER A 89 0.07 6.55 8.78
CA SER A 89 -0.42 6.09 7.49
C SER A 89 -0.70 4.60 7.43
N LEU A 90 -1.50 4.21 6.42
CA LEU A 90 -1.70 2.84 5.96
C LEU A 90 -1.03 2.66 4.60
N GLY A 91 -0.28 1.59 4.42
CA GLY A 91 0.36 1.24 3.15
C GLY A 91 -0.45 0.23 2.37
N VAL A 92 -0.76 0.54 1.11
CA VAL A 92 -1.43 -0.34 0.14
C VAL A 92 -0.50 -0.57 -1.04
N GLU A 93 -0.08 -1.81 -1.22
CA GLU A 93 0.80 -2.27 -2.30
C GLU A 93 -0.02 -2.90 -3.44
N ILE A 94 0.11 -2.38 -4.64
CA ILE A 94 -0.54 -2.93 -5.83
C ILE A 94 0.45 -3.81 -6.59
N CYS A 95 0.11 -5.07 -6.81
CA CYS A 95 0.96 -6.04 -7.49
C CYS A 95 1.10 -5.71 -8.97
N VAL A 96 2.33 -5.86 -9.50
CA VAL A 96 2.69 -5.58 -10.91
C VAL A 96 3.30 -6.80 -11.60
N ASN A 97 3.02 -8.01 -11.10
CA ASN A 97 3.55 -9.25 -11.66
C ASN A 97 3.12 -9.46 -13.12
N SER A 98 4.06 -9.94 -13.94
CA SER A 98 3.89 -10.05 -15.40
C SER A 98 2.79 -11.02 -15.87
N ASP A 99 2.37 -11.94 -15.02
CA ASP A 99 1.28 -12.90 -15.27
C ASP A 99 -0.06 -12.49 -14.62
N GLY A 100 -0.12 -11.30 -14.02
CA GLY A 100 -1.35 -10.69 -13.49
C GLY A 100 -1.94 -9.64 -14.44
N ASN A 101 -3.12 -9.15 -14.10
CA ASN A 101 -3.76 -8.02 -14.78
C ASN A 101 -3.69 -6.77 -13.89
N TYR A 102 -2.78 -5.85 -14.22
CA TYR A 102 -2.55 -4.65 -13.43
C TYR A 102 -3.77 -3.72 -13.37
N GLU A 103 -4.51 -3.54 -14.48
CA GLU A 103 -5.72 -2.70 -14.49
C GLU A 103 -6.78 -3.26 -13.53
N LYS A 104 -6.91 -4.59 -13.47
CA LYS A 104 -7.82 -5.25 -12.54
C LYS A 104 -7.33 -5.14 -11.09
N ALA A 105 -6.00 -5.21 -10.85
CA ALA A 105 -5.44 -4.96 -9.52
C ALA A 105 -5.72 -3.52 -9.05
N LEU A 106 -5.58 -2.53 -9.95
CA LEU A 106 -5.99 -1.14 -9.69
C LEU A 106 -7.48 -1.06 -9.34
N ALA A 107 -8.33 -1.67 -10.14
CA ALA A 107 -9.78 -1.66 -9.91
C ALA A 107 -10.15 -2.33 -8.56
N ASN A 108 -9.49 -3.43 -8.20
CA ASN A 108 -9.68 -4.12 -6.92
C ASN A 108 -9.24 -3.27 -5.71
N SER A 109 -8.25 -2.38 -5.88
CA SER A 109 -7.78 -1.52 -4.79
C SER A 109 -8.75 -0.37 -4.46
N LEU A 110 -9.57 0.08 -5.41
CA LEU A 110 -10.47 1.22 -5.22
C LEU A 110 -11.48 1.02 -4.08
N PRO A 111 -12.23 -0.10 -4.01
CA PRO A 111 -13.17 -0.31 -2.90
C PRO A 111 -12.45 -0.40 -1.54
N LEU A 112 -11.27 -1.00 -1.46
CA LEU A 112 -10.46 -1.03 -0.24
C LEU A 112 -10.10 0.39 0.21
N VAL A 113 -9.54 1.20 -0.69
CA VAL A 113 -9.11 2.57 -0.35
C VAL A 113 -10.30 3.42 0.08
N ARG A 114 -11.44 3.33 -0.61
CA ARG A 114 -12.67 4.05 -0.21
C ARG A 114 -13.17 3.63 1.18
N GLU A 115 -13.13 2.33 1.51
CA GLU A 115 -13.52 1.82 2.83
C GLU A 115 -12.59 2.37 3.92
N LEU A 116 -11.27 2.33 3.71
CA LEU A 116 -10.29 2.91 4.63
C LEU A 116 -10.46 4.43 4.79
N MET A 117 -10.72 5.15 3.68
CA MET A 117 -11.04 6.59 3.73
C MET A 117 -12.25 6.86 4.62
N SER A 118 -13.32 6.11 4.42
CA SER A 118 -14.56 6.26 5.20
C SER A 118 -14.36 5.91 6.67
N TYR A 119 -13.72 4.78 6.96
CA TYR A 119 -13.54 4.28 8.32
C TYR A 119 -12.66 5.21 9.17
N TYR A 120 -11.56 5.75 8.60
CA TYR A 120 -10.63 6.62 9.29
C TYR A 120 -10.87 8.12 9.05
N ASN A 121 -11.96 8.50 8.37
CA ASN A 121 -12.25 9.88 7.98
C ASN A 121 -11.08 10.56 7.22
N ILE A 122 -10.43 9.81 6.32
CA ILE A 122 -9.30 10.30 5.54
C ILE A 122 -9.82 11.02 4.29
N PRO A 123 -9.56 12.32 4.12
CA PRO A 123 -9.99 13.05 2.94
C PRO A 123 -9.18 12.62 1.71
N LEU A 124 -9.76 12.75 0.52
CA LEU A 124 -9.11 12.37 -0.76
C LEU A 124 -7.71 12.98 -0.94
N LYS A 125 -7.48 14.20 -0.46
CA LYS A 125 -6.15 14.84 -0.52
C LYS A 125 -5.06 14.06 0.22
N ASN A 126 -5.46 13.26 1.22
CA ASN A 126 -4.56 12.45 2.05
C ASN A 126 -4.42 11.01 1.56
N VAL A 127 -5.05 10.64 0.44
CA VAL A 127 -4.64 9.47 -0.34
C VAL A 127 -3.48 9.92 -1.22
N VAL A 128 -2.28 9.39 -0.94
CA VAL A 128 -1.01 9.92 -1.45
C VAL A 128 -0.14 8.80 -2.03
N ARG A 129 0.89 9.18 -2.80
CA ARG A 129 1.91 8.24 -3.30
C ARG A 129 3.02 8.08 -2.26
N HIS A 130 3.77 7.01 -2.31
CA HIS A 130 5.05 6.95 -1.59
C HIS A 130 5.96 8.13 -1.97
N PHE A 131 5.91 8.57 -3.23
CA PHE A 131 6.61 9.78 -3.69
C PHE A 131 6.33 11.01 -2.81
N ASP A 132 5.10 11.18 -2.36
CA ASP A 132 4.71 12.32 -1.52
C ASP A 132 5.28 12.22 -0.08
N ALA A 133 5.69 11.01 0.35
CA ALA A 133 6.29 10.78 1.66
C ALA A 133 7.82 10.88 1.67
N SER A 134 8.51 10.56 0.55
CA SER A 134 9.98 10.46 0.55
C SER A 134 10.66 10.93 -0.75
N HIS A 135 9.90 11.29 -1.79
CA HIS A 135 10.35 11.53 -3.16
C HIS A 135 10.89 10.28 -3.89
N LYS A 136 10.75 9.10 -3.31
CA LYS A 136 10.96 7.84 -4.02
C LYS A 136 9.94 7.71 -5.16
N ILE A 137 10.39 7.36 -6.37
CA ILE A 137 9.48 7.14 -7.51
C ILE A 137 8.69 5.83 -7.28
N CYS A 138 7.57 5.96 -6.54
CA CYS A 138 6.64 4.90 -6.21
C CYS A 138 5.23 5.50 -6.00
N PRO A 139 4.18 4.90 -6.57
CA PRO A 139 4.18 3.71 -7.44
C PRO A 139 4.81 3.99 -8.81
N ARG A 140 5.84 3.24 -9.18
CA ARG A 140 6.58 3.44 -10.44
C ARG A 140 5.70 3.20 -11.66
N SER A 141 4.80 2.23 -11.59
CA SER A 141 3.84 1.91 -12.64
C SER A 141 2.90 3.07 -13.02
N MET A 142 2.75 4.07 -12.13
CA MET A 142 1.91 5.24 -12.35
C MET A 142 2.69 6.51 -12.67
N ALA A 143 4.03 6.46 -12.68
CA ALA A 143 4.88 7.66 -12.74
C ALA A 143 5.02 8.27 -14.14
N ALA A 144 4.72 7.51 -15.20
CA ALA A 144 4.83 7.99 -16.57
C ALA A 144 3.94 9.22 -16.83
N ASN A 145 4.33 10.05 -17.80
CA ASN A 145 3.59 11.22 -18.25
C ASN A 145 3.16 12.13 -17.09
N ASN A 146 4.12 12.51 -16.23
CA ASN A 146 3.86 13.36 -15.06
C ASN A 146 2.74 12.80 -14.14
N TRP A 147 2.78 11.49 -13.88
CA TRP A 147 1.82 10.82 -13.01
C TRP A 147 0.38 10.78 -13.58
N GLU A 148 0.22 10.74 -14.89
CA GLU A 148 -1.11 10.73 -15.52
C GLU A 148 -2.02 9.62 -14.98
N LEU A 149 -1.49 8.39 -14.85
CA LEU A 149 -2.26 7.25 -14.33
C LEU A 149 -2.62 7.43 -12.84
N TRP A 150 -1.72 8.03 -12.05
CA TRP A 150 -2.03 8.37 -10.66
C TRP A 150 -3.20 9.33 -10.54
N TRP A 151 -3.23 10.38 -11.36
CA TRP A 151 -4.33 11.34 -11.32
C TRP A 151 -5.64 10.76 -11.82
N LYS A 152 -5.60 9.85 -12.80
CA LYS A 152 -6.78 9.06 -13.21
C LYS A 152 -7.27 8.17 -12.07
N TYR A 153 -6.38 7.42 -11.43
CA TYR A 153 -6.69 6.58 -10.27
C TYR A 153 -7.32 7.38 -9.13
N LYS A 154 -6.73 8.53 -8.79
CA LYS A 154 -7.22 9.38 -7.70
C LYS A 154 -8.60 9.98 -7.98
N LYS A 155 -8.95 10.24 -9.24
CA LYS A 155 -10.29 10.69 -9.63
C LYS A 155 -11.35 9.60 -9.51
N MET A 156 -10.95 8.33 -9.47
CA MET A 156 -11.86 7.21 -9.28
C MET A 156 -12.14 6.91 -7.80
N LEU A 157 -11.45 7.54 -6.85
CA LEU A 157 -11.70 7.44 -5.43
C LEU A 157 -12.79 8.41 -4.96
#